data_f350e1105521cc2614eefc2068141950
#
_entry.id   f350e1105521cc2614eefc2068141950
#
_cell.length_a   1.000
_cell.length_b   1.000
_cell.length_c   1.000
_cell.angle_alpha   90.00
_cell.angle_beta   90.00
_cell.angle_gamma   90.00
#
_symmetry.space_group_name_H-M   'P 1'
#
loop_
_entity.id
_entity.type
_entity.pdbx_description
1 polymer ?
#
loop_
_entity_poly.entity_id
_entity_poly.type
_entity_poly.pdbx_seq_one_letter_code
_entity_poly.pdbx_strand_id
1 'polypeptide(L)'
;MASFRILTHPEHGTRAVKIGWSWPAFFFGLFWALYKRMWLLAASLFGFIVLSSVFIPATMEGQLISNVLFLGLNLTISMKGNQWYASLLETQGYQEQAQVSARNPDDALAVYANSQKASAADIRDHEQGGARSQDQDPWGDQRDERETERERKDGRGDRVERDEKDERDDDDNGDGGSGGKGGGNATGTFIG
;
A
#
# COMPACT_ATOMS: atom_id res chain seq x y z
N MET A 1 -12.37 -6.31 11.19
CA MET A 1 -11.19 -6.34 10.34
C MET A 1 -10.33 -7.50 10.80
N ALA A 2 -9.61 -8.14 9.89
CA ALA A 2 -8.69 -9.23 10.22
C ALA A 2 -7.27 -8.80 9.85
N SER A 3 -6.27 -9.31 10.59
CA SER A 3 -4.87 -9.04 10.28
C SER A 3 -4.35 -10.09 9.30
N PHE A 4 -3.56 -9.63 8.33
CA PHE A 4 -2.94 -10.46 7.31
C PHE A 4 -1.43 -10.24 7.30
N ARG A 5 -0.67 -11.32 7.15
CA ARG A 5 0.74 -11.29 6.79
C ARG A 5 0.89 -11.21 5.28
N ILE A 6 1.68 -10.30 4.81
CA ILE A 6 2.04 -10.18 3.40
C ILE A 6 3.38 -10.87 3.20
N LEU A 7 3.35 -11.94 2.41
CA LEU A 7 4.51 -12.76 2.09
C LEU A 7 4.81 -12.62 0.61
N THR A 8 6.04 -12.25 0.26
CA THR A 8 6.45 -12.02 -1.14
C THR A 8 7.56 -12.99 -1.53
N HIS A 9 7.43 -13.58 -2.72
CA HIS A 9 8.43 -14.41 -3.34
C HIS A 9 8.87 -13.76 -4.67
N PRO A 10 10.17 -13.76 -5.02
CA PRO A 10 10.66 -13.09 -6.24
C PRO A 10 10.05 -13.65 -7.52
N GLU A 11 9.78 -14.95 -7.58
CA GLU A 11 9.23 -15.60 -8.78
C GLU A 11 7.73 -15.89 -8.70
N HIS A 12 7.17 -16.06 -7.49
CA HIS A 12 5.81 -16.56 -7.30
C HIS A 12 4.85 -15.46 -6.81
N GLY A 13 5.33 -14.22 -6.71
CA GLY A 13 4.54 -13.05 -6.37
C GLY A 13 4.19 -12.95 -4.89
N THR A 14 3.19 -12.14 -4.58
CA THR A 14 2.81 -11.78 -3.20
C THR A 14 1.55 -12.53 -2.77
N ARG A 15 1.52 -13.00 -1.52
CA ARG A 15 0.38 -13.69 -0.90
C ARG A 15 0.04 -13.07 0.43
N ALA A 16 -1.26 -12.91 0.70
CA ALA A 16 -1.78 -12.50 2.00
C ALA A 16 -2.28 -13.73 2.78
N VAL A 17 -1.73 -13.96 3.96
CA VAL A 17 -2.11 -15.05 4.86
C VAL A 17 -2.78 -14.46 6.09
N LYS A 18 -4.02 -14.87 6.38
CA LYS A 18 -4.77 -14.41 7.54
C LYS A 18 -4.11 -14.87 8.84
N ILE A 19 -3.96 -13.94 9.78
CA ILE A 19 -3.52 -14.23 11.14
C ILE A 19 -4.72 -14.61 12.00
N GLY A 20 -4.60 -15.71 12.76
CA GLY A 20 -5.60 -16.14 13.73
C GLY A 20 -6.51 -17.25 13.23
N TRP A 21 -7.75 -17.28 13.73
CA TRP A 21 -8.69 -18.37 13.55
C TRP A 21 -9.06 -18.68 12.11
N SER A 22 -9.02 -19.97 11.74
CA SER A 22 -9.40 -20.48 10.42
C SER A 22 -10.64 -21.39 10.53
N TRP A 23 -11.81 -20.87 10.19
CA TRP A 23 -13.04 -21.66 10.15
C TRP A 23 -12.96 -22.85 9.18
N PRO A 24 -12.40 -22.72 7.96
CA PRO A 24 -12.25 -23.86 7.07
C PRO A 24 -11.37 -24.97 7.65
N ALA A 25 -10.32 -24.60 8.40
CA ALA A 25 -9.46 -25.57 9.07
C ALA A 25 -10.19 -26.32 10.20
N PHE A 26 -11.10 -25.63 10.90
CA PHE A 26 -11.92 -26.24 11.95
C PHE A 26 -12.87 -27.31 11.42
N PHE A 27 -13.61 -27.00 10.36
CA PHE A 27 -14.61 -27.93 9.82
C PHE A 27 -14.03 -29.02 8.93
N PHE A 28 -13.02 -28.67 8.14
CA PHE A 28 -12.47 -29.56 7.12
C PHE A 28 -11.12 -30.19 7.47
N GLY A 29 -10.46 -29.75 8.55
CA GLY A 29 -9.21 -30.34 9.10
C GLY A 29 -8.25 -30.92 8.08
N LEU A 30 -8.33 -32.26 7.86
CA LEU A 30 -7.50 -32.98 6.91
C LEU A 30 -7.64 -32.47 5.46
N PHE A 31 -8.86 -32.23 4.99
CA PHE A 31 -9.08 -31.75 3.61
C PHE A 31 -8.55 -30.33 3.41
N TRP A 32 -8.63 -29.47 4.46
CA TRP A 32 -8.03 -28.16 4.44
C TRP A 32 -6.50 -28.24 4.31
N ALA A 33 -5.86 -29.16 5.05
CA ALA A 33 -4.41 -29.36 4.98
C ALA A 33 -3.99 -29.87 3.59
N LEU A 34 -4.73 -30.79 2.98
CA LEU A 34 -4.51 -31.27 1.62
C LEU A 34 -4.68 -30.15 0.59
N TYR A 35 -5.73 -29.35 0.71
CA TYR A 35 -5.98 -28.21 -0.18
C TYR A 35 -4.84 -27.19 -0.16
N LYS A 36 -4.27 -26.93 1.04
CA LYS A 36 -3.13 -26.03 1.23
C LYS A 36 -1.79 -26.67 0.84
N ARG A 37 -1.78 -27.91 0.36
CA ARG A 37 -0.58 -28.70 0.03
C ARG A 37 0.38 -28.90 1.22
N MET A 38 -0.15 -28.92 2.42
CA MET A 38 0.58 -29.17 3.65
C MET A 38 0.69 -30.67 3.91
N TRP A 39 1.46 -31.39 3.09
CA TRP A 39 1.54 -32.84 3.08
C TRP A 39 1.93 -33.46 4.42
N LEU A 40 2.88 -32.84 5.13
CA LEU A 40 3.31 -33.32 6.44
C LEU A 40 2.18 -33.22 7.48
N LEU A 41 1.46 -32.08 7.49
CA LEU A 41 0.31 -31.91 8.37
C LEU A 41 -0.82 -32.89 8.01
N ALA A 42 -1.12 -33.04 6.73
CA ALA A 42 -2.14 -33.97 6.27
C ALA A 42 -1.79 -35.43 6.63
N ALA A 43 -0.54 -35.85 6.44
CA ALA A 43 -0.07 -37.17 6.83
C ALA A 43 -0.13 -37.39 8.35
N SER A 44 0.24 -36.39 9.15
CA SER A 44 0.15 -36.44 10.61
C SER A 44 -1.29 -36.59 11.09
N LEU A 45 -2.22 -35.83 10.49
CA LEU A 45 -3.65 -35.92 10.79
C LEU A 45 -4.24 -37.28 10.42
N PHE A 46 -3.90 -37.77 9.23
CA PHE A 46 -4.33 -39.08 8.77
C PHE A 46 -3.78 -40.17 9.67
N GLY A 47 -2.49 -40.15 10.00
CA GLY A 47 -1.85 -41.07 10.93
C GLY A 47 -2.51 -41.05 12.32
N PHE A 48 -2.85 -39.86 12.82
CA PHE A 48 -3.55 -39.73 14.08
C PHE A 48 -4.94 -40.39 14.05
N ILE A 49 -5.71 -40.21 12.97
CA ILE A 49 -7.02 -40.82 12.78
C ILE A 49 -6.90 -42.37 12.77
N VAL A 50 -5.96 -42.90 12.00
CA VAL A 50 -5.70 -44.34 11.91
C VAL A 50 -5.25 -44.88 13.27
N LEU A 51 -4.32 -44.22 13.93
CA LEU A 51 -3.83 -44.65 15.26
C LEU A 51 -4.94 -44.63 16.30
N SER A 52 -5.76 -43.59 16.32
CA SER A 52 -6.89 -43.48 17.21
C SER A 52 -7.91 -44.64 17.01
N SER A 53 -8.18 -45.01 15.75
CA SER A 53 -9.11 -46.09 15.44
C SER A 53 -8.59 -47.51 15.83
N VAL A 54 -7.25 -47.66 15.91
CA VAL A 54 -6.64 -48.94 16.35
C VAL A 54 -6.57 -49.06 17.87
N PHE A 55 -6.23 -47.95 18.55
CA PHE A 55 -5.97 -47.98 20.00
C PHE A 55 -7.18 -47.67 20.86
N ILE A 56 -8.20 -46.98 20.36
CA ILE A 56 -9.39 -46.63 21.11
C ILE A 56 -10.47 -47.69 20.85
N PRO A 57 -10.92 -48.41 21.90
CA PRO A 57 -11.94 -49.45 21.74
C PRO A 57 -13.26 -48.85 21.25
N ALA A 58 -14.00 -49.61 20.45
CA ALA A 58 -15.31 -49.22 19.92
C ALA A 58 -16.44 -49.32 20.98
N THR A 59 -16.16 -48.87 22.17
CA THR A 59 -17.13 -48.75 23.28
C THR A 59 -17.68 -47.32 23.33
N MET A 60 -18.76 -47.10 24.08
CA MET A 60 -19.34 -45.77 24.24
C MET A 60 -18.34 -44.79 24.86
N GLU A 61 -17.57 -45.27 25.84
CA GLU A 61 -16.50 -44.47 26.47
C GLU A 61 -15.37 -44.15 25.49
N GLY A 62 -14.95 -45.12 24.69
CA GLY A 62 -13.93 -44.92 23.65
C GLY A 62 -14.38 -43.89 22.60
N GLN A 63 -15.64 -43.93 22.19
CA GLN A 63 -16.19 -42.91 21.27
C GLN A 63 -16.19 -41.51 21.85
N LEU A 64 -16.52 -41.35 23.12
CA LEU A 64 -16.46 -40.05 23.81
C LEU A 64 -15.02 -39.52 23.85
N ILE A 65 -14.05 -40.35 24.21
CA ILE A 65 -12.64 -40.01 24.23
C ILE A 65 -12.17 -39.60 22.82
N SER A 66 -12.52 -40.39 21.79
CA SER A 66 -12.18 -40.10 20.41
C SER A 66 -12.75 -38.74 19.94
N ASN A 67 -14.01 -38.46 20.25
CA ASN A 67 -14.65 -37.19 19.87
C ASN A 67 -13.99 -35.99 20.57
N VAL A 68 -13.63 -36.11 21.86
CA VAL A 68 -12.94 -35.05 22.60
C VAL A 68 -11.52 -34.79 21.99
N LEU A 69 -10.80 -35.87 21.71
CA LEU A 69 -9.47 -35.77 21.07
C LEU A 69 -9.55 -35.12 19.68
N PHE A 70 -10.53 -35.56 18.87
CA PHE A 70 -10.77 -35.02 17.55
C PHE A 70 -11.16 -33.53 17.59
N LEU A 71 -12.04 -33.15 18.53
CA LEU A 71 -12.41 -31.77 18.74
C LEU A 71 -11.19 -30.90 19.15
N GLY A 72 -10.39 -31.39 20.09
CA GLY A 72 -9.15 -30.71 20.54
C GLY A 72 -8.15 -30.54 19.40
N LEU A 73 -8.01 -31.57 18.56
CA LEU A 73 -7.15 -31.50 17.36
C LEU A 73 -7.64 -30.45 16.36
N ASN A 74 -8.95 -30.45 16.05
CA ASN A 74 -9.53 -29.46 15.13
C ASN A 74 -9.43 -28.04 15.69
N LEU A 75 -9.59 -27.82 16.98
CA LEU A 75 -9.36 -26.54 17.66
C LEU A 75 -7.90 -26.08 17.46
N THR A 76 -6.95 -26.98 17.70
CA THR A 76 -5.53 -26.68 17.54
C THR A 76 -5.17 -26.28 16.10
N ILE A 77 -5.70 -27.03 15.13
CA ILE A 77 -5.49 -26.74 13.69
C ILE A 77 -6.13 -25.41 13.31
N SER A 78 -7.30 -25.09 13.85
CA SER A 78 -7.99 -23.83 13.57
C SER A 78 -7.23 -22.62 14.09
N MET A 79 -6.57 -22.75 15.24
CA MET A 79 -5.77 -21.70 15.86
C MET A 79 -4.40 -21.54 15.21
N LYS A 80 -3.74 -22.65 14.89
CA LYS A 80 -2.34 -22.68 14.44
C LYS A 80 -2.17 -22.89 12.94
N GLY A 81 -3.18 -23.40 12.25
CA GLY A 81 -3.06 -23.81 10.84
C GLY A 81 -2.60 -22.68 9.91
N ASN A 82 -3.11 -21.47 10.10
CA ASN A 82 -2.66 -20.34 9.30
C ASN A 82 -1.19 -19.96 9.58
N GLN A 83 -0.72 -20.12 10.82
CA GLN A 83 0.68 -19.89 11.17
C GLN A 83 1.58 -20.94 10.52
N TRP A 84 1.21 -22.23 10.63
CA TRP A 84 1.96 -23.32 9.98
C TRP A 84 1.99 -23.17 8.46
N TYR A 85 0.87 -22.68 7.88
CA TYR A 85 0.85 -22.39 6.45
C TYR A 85 1.80 -21.23 6.09
N ALA A 86 1.85 -20.16 6.89
CA ALA A 86 2.81 -19.08 6.69
C ALA A 86 4.26 -19.59 6.80
N SER A 87 4.58 -20.39 7.84
CA SER A 87 5.92 -20.99 8.00
C SER A 87 6.27 -21.91 6.83
N LEU A 88 5.30 -22.67 6.30
CA LEU A 88 5.53 -23.47 5.10
C LEU A 88 5.90 -22.60 3.89
N LEU A 89 5.23 -21.47 3.69
CA LEU A 89 5.57 -20.52 2.64
C LEU A 89 6.98 -19.93 2.86
N GLU A 90 7.35 -19.62 4.09
CA GLU A 90 8.69 -19.14 4.43
C GLU A 90 9.77 -20.17 4.05
N THR A 91 9.55 -21.48 4.29
CA THR A 91 10.46 -22.53 3.84
C THR A 91 10.53 -22.67 2.31
N GLN A 92 9.52 -22.18 1.59
CA GLN A 92 9.48 -22.13 0.13
C GLN A 92 10.14 -20.86 -0.46
N GLY A 93 10.73 -20.01 0.39
CA GLY A 93 11.42 -18.79 -0.04
C GLY A 93 10.57 -17.52 -0.02
N TYR A 94 9.37 -17.58 0.53
CA TYR A 94 8.58 -16.37 0.78
C TYR A 94 9.14 -15.60 1.98
N GLN A 95 9.18 -14.29 1.86
CA GLN A 95 9.61 -13.40 2.95
C GLN A 95 8.44 -12.55 3.43
N GLU A 96 8.29 -12.43 4.74
CA GLU A 96 7.30 -11.52 5.34
C GLU A 96 7.76 -10.07 5.13
N GLN A 97 6.92 -9.28 4.46
CA GLN A 97 7.21 -7.88 4.14
C GLN A 97 6.45 -6.92 5.06
N ALA A 98 5.21 -7.26 5.40
CA ALA A 98 4.36 -6.40 6.20
C ALA A 98 3.21 -7.16 6.83
N GLN A 99 2.60 -6.54 7.86
CA GLN A 99 1.31 -6.97 8.40
C GLN A 99 0.28 -5.87 8.14
N VAL A 100 -0.85 -6.25 7.56
CA VAL A 100 -1.90 -5.32 7.15
C VAL A 100 -3.24 -5.75 7.71
N SER A 101 -4.05 -4.80 8.17
CA SER A 101 -5.43 -5.05 8.58
C SER A 101 -6.39 -4.77 7.42
N ALA A 102 -7.18 -5.79 7.02
CA ALA A 102 -8.12 -5.70 5.92
C ALA A 102 -9.36 -6.57 6.16
N ARG A 103 -10.34 -6.52 5.25
CA ARG A 103 -11.54 -7.36 5.32
C ARG A 103 -11.31 -8.74 4.71
N ASN A 104 -10.55 -8.78 3.64
CA ASN A 104 -10.23 -9.99 2.88
C ASN A 104 -8.77 -9.97 2.41
N PRO A 105 -8.24 -11.08 1.88
CA PRO A 105 -6.86 -11.15 1.41
C PRO A 105 -6.55 -10.18 0.26
N ASP A 106 -7.52 -9.96 -0.66
CA ASP A 106 -7.34 -9.10 -1.82
C ASP A 106 -7.23 -7.63 -1.41
N ASP A 107 -8.06 -7.19 -0.47
CA ASP A 107 -7.94 -5.85 0.13
C ASP A 107 -6.57 -5.67 0.82
N ALA A 108 -6.08 -6.71 1.50
CA ALA A 108 -4.77 -6.66 2.16
C ALA A 108 -3.63 -6.46 1.14
N LEU A 109 -3.70 -7.14 0.02
CA LEU A 109 -2.75 -6.96 -1.09
C LEU A 109 -2.85 -5.56 -1.72
N ALA A 110 -4.07 -5.04 -1.90
CA ALA A 110 -4.28 -3.70 -2.44
C ALA A 110 -3.73 -2.61 -1.50
N VAL A 111 -3.97 -2.72 -0.19
CA VAL A 111 -3.43 -1.80 0.80
C VAL A 111 -1.90 -1.84 0.80
N TYR A 112 -1.31 -3.03 0.76
CA TYR A 112 0.14 -3.19 0.67
C TYR A 112 0.72 -2.58 -0.61
N ALA A 113 0.11 -2.84 -1.77
CA ALA A 113 0.56 -2.26 -3.03
C ALA A 113 0.48 -0.73 -3.04
N ASN A 114 -0.56 -0.15 -2.43
CA ASN A 114 -0.70 1.30 -2.31
C ASN A 114 0.35 1.90 -1.36
N SER A 115 0.66 1.24 -0.24
CA SER A 115 1.71 1.70 0.68
C SER A 115 3.09 1.69 0.02
N GLN A 116 3.40 0.68 -0.79
CA GLN A 116 4.64 0.61 -1.56
C GLN A 116 4.76 1.75 -2.58
N LYS A 117 3.66 2.07 -3.28
CA LYS A 117 3.61 3.20 -4.21
C LYS A 117 3.81 4.53 -3.50
N ALA A 118 3.19 4.73 -2.35
CA ALA A 118 3.33 5.95 -1.55
C ALA A 118 4.78 6.12 -1.06
N SER A 119 5.40 5.06 -0.54
CA SER A 119 6.81 5.11 -0.13
C SER A 119 7.76 5.40 -1.29
N ALA A 120 7.50 4.83 -2.47
CA ALA A 120 8.31 5.10 -3.65
C ALA A 120 8.13 6.53 -4.18
N ALA A 121 6.96 7.14 -4.03
CA ALA A 121 6.70 8.53 -4.38
C ALA A 121 7.43 9.48 -3.42
N ASP A 122 7.36 9.22 -2.11
CA ASP A 122 8.02 10.00 -1.08
C ASP A 122 9.55 10.04 -1.26
N ILE A 123 10.17 8.89 -1.58
CA ILE A 123 11.61 8.81 -1.88
C ILE A 123 11.96 9.69 -3.10
N ARG A 124 11.16 9.66 -4.16
CA ARG A 124 11.41 10.47 -5.36
C ARG A 124 11.30 11.98 -5.09
N ASP A 125 10.32 12.36 -4.27
CA ASP A 125 10.14 13.75 -3.88
C ASP A 125 11.31 14.26 -3.02
N HIS A 126 11.84 13.41 -2.13
CA HIS A 126 13.03 13.73 -1.34
C HIS A 126 14.31 13.80 -2.19
N GLU A 127 14.50 12.94 -3.18
CA GLU A 127 15.62 13.00 -4.11
C GLU A 127 15.57 14.26 -4.98
N GLN A 128 14.38 14.64 -5.47
CA GLN A 128 14.20 15.85 -6.29
C GLN A 128 14.25 17.12 -5.44
N GLY A 129 13.76 17.10 -4.22
CA GLY A 129 13.84 18.22 -3.28
C GLY A 129 15.27 18.49 -2.81
N GLY A 130 16.06 17.45 -2.59
CA GLY A 130 17.47 17.56 -2.22
C GLY A 130 18.35 18.14 -3.32
N ALA A 131 18.06 17.83 -4.58
CA ALA A 131 18.77 18.39 -5.72
C ALA A 131 18.45 19.88 -5.95
N ARG A 132 17.23 20.32 -5.64
CA ARG A 132 16.83 21.74 -5.75
C ARG A 132 17.41 22.62 -4.64
N SER A 133 17.69 22.07 -3.48
CA SER A 133 18.23 22.84 -2.35
C SER A 133 19.75 23.07 -2.44
N GLN A 134 20.46 22.36 -3.31
CA GLN A 134 21.90 22.56 -3.50
C GLN A 134 22.26 23.68 -4.48
N ASP A 135 21.31 24.11 -5.33
CA ASP A 135 21.52 25.23 -6.25
C ASP A 135 21.05 26.59 -5.71
N GLN A 136 20.41 26.62 -4.54
CA GLN A 136 20.17 27.88 -3.85
C GLN A 136 21.41 28.26 -3.03
N ASP A 137 22.29 29.02 -3.68
CA ASP A 137 23.40 29.72 -3.02
C ASP A 137 22.81 30.72 -2.00
N PRO A 138 22.96 30.48 -0.68
CA PRO A 138 22.35 31.36 0.35
C PRO A 138 22.93 32.78 0.32
N TRP A 139 23.94 33.01 -0.48
CA TRP A 139 24.66 34.29 -0.59
C TRP A 139 24.44 35.01 -1.93
N GLY A 140 23.71 34.39 -2.88
CA GLY A 140 23.40 35.00 -4.18
C GLY A 140 22.57 36.28 -4.09
N ASP A 141 21.55 36.24 -3.18
CA ASP A 141 20.62 37.37 -3.01
C ASP A 141 21.28 38.63 -2.42
N GLN A 142 22.38 38.48 -1.66
CA GLN A 142 23.10 39.63 -1.09
C GLN A 142 24.06 40.34 -2.06
N ARG A 143 24.39 39.69 -3.17
CA ARG A 143 25.24 40.33 -4.20
C ARG A 143 24.44 41.27 -5.09
N ASP A 144 23.26 40.85 -5.49
CA ASP A 144 22.39 41.65 -6.36
C ASP A 144 21.88 42.92 -5.67
N GLU A 145 21.60 42.84 -4.34
CA GLU A 145 21.23 44.04 -3.59
C GLU A 145 22.38 45.06 -3.44
N ARG A 146 23.64 44.61 -3.37
CA ARG A 146 24.79 45.51 -3.26
C ARG A 146 25.17 46.11 -4.59
N GLU A 147 24.95 45.45 -5.71
CA GLU A 147 25.18 46.01 -7.05
C GLU A 147 24.11 47.02 -7.43
N THR A 148 22.84 46.74 -7.12
CA THR A 148 21.73 47.69 -7.32
C THR A 148 21.81 48.94 -6.44
N GLU A 149 22.38 48.84 -5.22
CA GLU A 149 22.63 50.02 -4.38
C GLU A 149 23.80 50.86 -4.88
N ARG A 150 24.81 50.26 -5.52
CA ARG A 150 25.91 51.02 -6.13
C ARG A 150 25.46 51.77 -7.40
N GLU A 151 24.67 51.15 -8.24
CA GLU A 151 24.12 51.80 -9.46
C GLU A 151 23.15 52.94 -9.09
N ARG A 152 22.38 52.82 -7.97
CA ARG A 152 21.54 53.93 -7.49
C ARG A 152 22.33 55.11 -6.94
N LYS A 153 23.53 54.91 -6.41
CA LYS A 153 24.37 56.00 -5.90
C LYS A 153 25.12 56.75 -6.99
N ASP A 154 25.51 56.03 -8.03
CA ASP A 154 26.22 56.64 -9.15
C ASP A 154 25.29 57.36 -10.18
N GLY A 155 24.00 56.95 -10.22
CA GLY A 155 22.99 57.56 -11.11
C GLY A 155 22.35 58.86 -10.59
N ARG A 156 22.74 59.37 -9.40
CA ARG A 156 22.11 60.55 -8.78
C ARG A 156 22.85 61.84 -9.06
N GLY A 157 23.87 61.82 -9.98
CA GLY A 157 24.74 62.95 -10.27
C GLY A 157 24.38 63.82 -11.50
N ASP A 158 23.52 63.38 -12.38
CA ASP A 158 23.20 64.13 -13.60
C ASP A 158 21.73 64.07 -13.95
N ARG A 159 20.93 64.92 -13.35
CA ARG A 159 19.70 65.39 -13.97
C ARG A 159 19.18 66.67 -13.29
N VAL A 160 19.82 67.73 -13.63
CA VAL A 160 19.21 69.05 -13.63
C VAL A 160 18.95 69.45 -15.06
N GLU A 161 17.77 69.95 -15.30
CA GLU A 161 17.30 70.64 -16.50
C GLU A 161 16.92 69.83 -17.73
N ARG A 162 15.65 69.67 -17.93
CA ARG A 162 14.97 70.26 -19.08
C ARG A 162 13.46 70.27 -18.93
N ASP A 163 12.99 71.51 -18.95
CA ASP A 163 11.62 72.01 -18.96
C ASP A 163 10.71 71.44 -20.04
N GLU A 164 9.47 71.47 -19.67
CA GLU A 164 8.27 71.89 -20.38
C GLU A 164 7.91 71.41 -21.77
N LYS A 165 6.65 71.12 -21.83
CA LYS A 165 5.71 71.16 -23.00
C LYS A 165 5.34 69.81 -23.59
N ASP A 166 4.15 69.42 -23.59
CA ASP A 166 2.92 69.86 -24.16
C ASP A 166 1.75 68.89 -23.83
N GLU A 167 0.72 69.53 -23.58
CA GLU A 167 -0.67 69.10 -23.54
C GLU A 167 -1.15 68.37 -24.81
N ARG A 168 -2.22 67.64 -24.57
CA ARG A 168 -3.41 67.43 -25.41
C ARG A 168 -3.68 66.01 -25.91
N ASP A 169 -4.78 65.61 -25.45
CA ASP A 169 -6.06 65.20 -26.10
C ASP A 169 -6.03 63.80 -26.79
N ASP A 170 -6.91 63.07 -26.51
CA ASP A 170 -8.25 62.77 -26.96
C ASP A 170 -8.58 61.25 -26.83
N ASP A 171 -9.64 61.02 -26.17
CA ASP A 171 -10.84 60.22 -26.44
C ASP A 171 -10.70 59.04 -27.45
N ASP A 172 -11.23 57.96 -27.08
CA ASP A 172 -12.47 57.42 -27.60
C ASP A 172 -12.51 55.89 -27.62
N ASN A 173 -13.49 55.36 -26.94
CA ASN A 173 -14.52 54.43 -27.42
C ASN A 173 -14.19 53.03 -27.94
N GLY A 174 -15.02 52.12 -27.43
CA GLY A 174 -15.45 50.97 -28.18
C GLY A 174 -15.26 49.64 -27.47
N ASP A 175 -16.19 49.21 -26.69
CA ASP A 175 -17.38 48.42 -26.96
C ASP A 175 -17.18 47.09 -27.70
N GLY A 176 -17.82 46.11 -27.17
CA GLY A 176 -18.19 44.89 -27.90
C GLY A 176 -17.39 43.65 -27.52
N GLY A 177 -17.95 42.70 -26.83
CA GLY A 177 -19.04 41.90 -27.10
C GLY A 177 -18.73 40.42 -26.94
N SER A 178 -19.52 39.79 -26.16
CA SER A 178 -20.20 38.53 -26.47
C SER A 178 -19.42 37.24 -26.71
N GLY A 179 -19.65 36.25 -25.84
CA GLY A 179 -20.37 35.05 -26.29
C GLY A 179 -19.59 33.77 -26.50
N GLY A 180 -20.08 32.72 -25.86
CA GLY A 180 -19.84 31.34 -26.27
C GLY A 180 -19.51 30.36 -25.11
N LYS A 181 -20.40 29.82 -24.46
CA LYS A 181 -21.22 28.60 -24.49
C LYS A 181 -20.60 27.46 -25.31
N GLY A 182 -20.41 26.32 -24.57
CA GLY A 182 -20.27 24.96 -25.11
C GLY A 182 -19.59 24.10 -24.07
N GLY A 183 -20.18 23.22 -23.33
CA GLY A 183 -21.18 22.22 -23.66
C GLY A 183 -20.53 20.96 -24.22
N GLY A 184 -20.19 20.01 -23.36
CA GLY A 184 -19.64 18.74 -23.82
C GLY A 184 -19.75 17.67 -22.75
N ASN A 185 -20.92 17.11 -22.66
CA ASN A 185 -21.25 15.88 -21.95
C ASN A 185 -20.65 14.70 -22.71
N ALA A 186 -19.98 13.78 -22.06
CA ALA A 186 -19.71 12.46 -22.61
C ALA A 186 -19.88 11.39 -21.51
N THR A 187 -21.04 10.83 -21.48
CA THR A 187 -21.41 9.55 -20.92
C THR A 187 -20.64 8.43 -21.61
N GLY A 188 -19.83 7.69 -20.85
CA GLY A 188 -19.24 6.42 -21.27
C GLY A 188 -19.93 5.27 -20.56
N THR A 189 -20.72 4.55 -21.29
CA THR A 189 -21.46 3.34 -20.96
C THR A 189 -20.50 2.18 -20.71
N PHE A 190 -20.73 1.49 -19.62
CA PHE A 190 -20.11 0.21 -19.24
C PHE A 190 -20.96 -0.94 -19.78
N ILE A 191 -20.35 -1.88 -20.51
CA ILE A 191 -20.90 -3.22 -20.75
C ILE A 191 -19.76 -4.25 -20.77
N GLY A 192 -19.97 -5.33 -20.00
CA GLY A 192 -19.28 -6.60 -20.14
C GLY A 192 -18.63 -7.07 -18.85
#